data_fb62209efac09065f6e628528e9ef732
#
_entry.id   fb62209efac09065f6e628528e9ef732
#
_cell.length_a   1.000
_cell.length_b   1.000
_cell.length_c   1.000
_cell.angle_alpha   90.00
_cell.angle_beta   90.00
_cell.angle_gamma   90.00
#
_symmetry.space_group_name_H-M   'P 1'
#
loop_
_entity.id
_entity.type
_entity.pdbx_description
1 polymer ?
#
loop_
_entity_poly.entity_id
_entity_poly.type
_entity_poly.pdbx_seq_one_letter_code
_entity_poly.pdbx_strand_id
1 'polypeptide(L)'
;MFPFRSNLERLYRVLIDGTNCWANLDGTCRRLGFVTTRVTEAPDADQAAAVALERLKEELRPILQNKPEDIPQYTITEIYEVDEKTAAGIHRAGCTWYPDDDIPPY
;
A
#
# COMPACT_ATOMS: atom_id res chain seq x y z
N MET A 1 8.13 21.92 19.72
CA MET A 1 8.51 21.60 19.54
C MET A 1 9.12 20.91 19.13
N PHE A 2 9.31 20.38 19.08
CA PHE A 2 9.99 19.75 18.58
C PHE A 2 9.70 18.94 17.89
N PRO A 3 9.72 18.74 17.67
CA PRO A 3 9.43 18.15 16.45
C PRO A 3 10.40 17.12 16.06
N PHE A 4 11.16 16.69 16.88
CA PHE A 4 12.00 15.59 16.51
C PHE A 4 11.25 14.29 16.75
N ARG A 5 11.66 13.29 16.00
CA ARG A 5 11.09 11.98 16.08
C ARG A 5 11.41 11.34 17.42
N SER A 6 10.46 10.61 17.96
CA SER A 6 10.69 9.84 19.16
C SER A 6 11.77 8.79 18.88
N ASN A 7 12.59 8.48 19.90
CA ASN A 7 13.56 7.39 19.78
C ASN A 7 12.91 6.04 19.54
N LEU A 8 11.61 5.92 19.81
CA LEU A 8 10.86 4.69 19.58
C LEU A 8 10.33 4.59 18.18
N GLU A 9 10.38 5.68 17.42
CA GLU A 9 9.85 5.68 16.06
C GLU A 9 10.95 5.33 15.08
N ARG A 10 10.60 4.50 14.11
CA ARG A 10 11.51 4.06 13.06
C ARG A 10 10.82 4.20 11.72
N LEU A 11 11.60 4.18 10.66
CA LEU A 11 11.05 4.24 9.30
C LEU A 11 11.06 2.85 8.70
N TYR A 12 9.94 2.48 8.09
CA TYR A 12 9.81 1.17 7.46
C TYR A 12 9.37 1.32 6.02
N ARG A 13 9.97 0.50 5.17
CA ARG A 13 9.53 0.34 3.79
C ARG A 13 8.58 -0.85 3.76
N VAL A 14 7.36 -0.61 3.31
CA VAL A 14 6.29 -1.61 3.31
C VAL A 14 5.86 -1.83 1.87
N LEU A 15 5.95 -3.06 1.41
CA LEU A 15 5.54 -3.45 0.07
C LEU A 15 4.19 -4.14 0.17
N ILE A 16 3.22 -3.62 -0.55
CA ILE A 16 1.84 -4.11 -0.48
C ILE A 16 1.34 -4.49 -1.85
N ASP A 17 0.79 -5.69 -1.95
CA ASP A 17 0.11 -6.16 -3.15
C ASP A 17 -1.39 -6.14 -2.91
N GLY A 18 -2.14 -5.78 -3.95
CA GLY A 18 -3.59 -5.88 -3.90
C GLY A 18 -4.09 -6.71 -5.06
N THR A 19 -5.17 -7.45 -4.84
CA THR A 19 -5.85 -8.19 -5.89
C THR A 19 -7.35 -8.04 -5.70
N ASN A 20 -8.09 -8.42 -6.72
CA ASN A 20 -9.55 -8.34 -6.72
C ASN A 20 -10.03 -6.92 -6.44
N CYS A 21 -9.41 -5.96 -7.09
CA CYS A 21 -9.76 -4.54 -6.93
C CYS A 21 -10.56 -4.08 -8.13
N TRP A 22 -11.85 -3.86 -7.94
CA TRP A 22 -12.69 -3.31 -9.00
C TRP A 22 -12.49 -1.80 -8.99
N ALA A 23 -11.63 -1.34 -9.89
CA ALA A 23 -11.17 0.03 -9.89
C ALA A 23 -11.55 0.77 -11.15
N ASN A 24 -11.92 2.03 -10.99
CA ASN A 24 -12.23 2.91 -12.10
C ASN A 24 -11.10 3.93 -12.21
N LEU A 25 -10.15 3.65 -13.10
CA LEU A 25 -8.99 4.51 -13.28
C LEU A 25 -9.11 5.41 -14.50
N ASP A 26 -9.89 4.99 -15.49
CA ASP A 26 -9.95 5.68 -16.78
C ASP A 26 -11.37 5.79 -17.32
N GLY A 27 -12.35 5.76 -16.43
CA GLY A 27 -13.74 5.82 -16.84
C GLY A 27 -14.38 4.45 -16.99
N THR A 28 -13.59 3.38 -16.93
CA THR A 28 -14.08 2.01 -17.03
C THR A 28 -13.70 1.25 -15.78
N CYS A 29 -14.66 0.60 -15.17
CA CYS A 29 -14.42 -0.20 -13.97
C CYS A 29 -13.93 -1.59 -14.40
N ARG A 30 -12.77 -1.99 -13.89
CA ARG A 30 -12.15 -3.28 -14.22
C ARG A 30 -11.61 -3.92 -12.96
N ARG A 31 -11.50 -5.25 -12.98
CA ARG A 31 -10.88 -5.96 -11.87
C ARG A 31 -9.36 -5.93 -12.09
N LEU A 32 -8.67 -5.31 -11.14
CA LEU A 32 -7.24 -5.06 -11.24
C LEU A 32 -6.52 -5.55 -10.01
N GLY A 33 -5.21 -5.77 -10.15
CA GLY A 33 -4.30 -5.89 -9.03
C GLY A 33 -3.37 -4.69 -9.02
N PHE A 34 -2.58 -4.58 -7.96
CA PHE A 34 -1.57 -3.52 -7.89
C PHE A 34 -0.43 -3.93 -6.99
N VAL A 35 0.69 -3.23 -7.14
CA VAL A 35 1.79 -3.27 -6.19
C VAL A 35 2.10 -1.83 -5.82
N THR A 36 2.48 -1.61 -4.57
CA THR A 36 2.86 -0.28 -4.11
C THR A 36 3.89 -0.39 -3.00
N THR A 37 4.78 0.59 -2.95
CA THR A 37 5.78 0.69 -1.89
C THR A 37 5.47 1.93 -1.07
N ARG A 38 5.41 1.77 0.25
CA ARG A 38 5.11 2.87 1.16
C ARG A 38 6.18 2.96 2.22
N VAL A 39 6.45 4.19 2.67
CA VAL A 39 7.32 4.42 3.80
C VAL A 39 6.46 4.92 4.95
N THR A 40 6.60 4.29 6.10
CA THR A 40 5.77 4.61 7.26
C THR A 40 6.64 4.68 8.49
N GLU A 41 6.37 5.66 9.33
CA GLU A 41 7.04 5.80 10.62
C GLU A 41 6.20 5.13 11.69
N ALA A 42 6.82 4.26 12.47
CA ALA A 42 6.13 3.51 13.53
C ALA A 42 7.15 2.93 14.49
N PRO A 43 6.75 2.54 15.70
CA PRO A 43 7.68 1.97 16.65
C PRO A 43 8.16 0.56 16.29
N ASP A 44 7.38 -0.18 15.52
CA ASP A 44 7.78 -1.53 15.11
C ASP A 44 7.16 -1.88 13.76
N ALA A 45 7.57 -3.02 13.23
CA ALA A 45 7.14 -3.45 11.90
C ALA A 45 5.65 -3.74 11.83
N ASP A 46 5.09 -4.35 12.87
CA ASP A 46 3.67 -4.69 12.87
C ASP A 46 2.81 -3.44 12.80
N GLN A 47 3.17 -2.42 13.56
CA GLN A 47 2.42 -1.17 13.53
C GLN A 47 2.63 -0.44 12.22
N ALA A 48 3.85 -0.51 11.66
CA ALA A 48 4.11 0.09 10.37
C ALA A 48 3.24 -0.54 9.28
N ALA A 49 3.12 -1.85 9.29
CA ALA A 49 2.27 -2.54 8.32
C ALA A 49 0.82 -2.12 8.46
N ALA A 50 0.32 -2.05 9.69
CA ALA A 50 -1.07 -1.67 9.95
C ALA A 50 -1.34 -0.24 9.48
N VAL A 51 -0.44 0.69 9.78
CA VAL A 51 -0.61 2.08 9.41
C VAL A 51 -0.56 2.26 7.90
N ALA A 52 0.42 1.60 7.26
CA ALA A 52 0.57 1.71 5.81
C ALA A 52 -0.68 1.17 5.11
N LEU A 53 -1.21 0.05 5.58
CA LEU A 53 -2.39 -0.56 4.98
C LEU A 53 -3.62 0.32 5.17
N GLU A 54 -3.81 0.89 6.36
CA GLU A 54 -4.93 1.77 6.62
C GLU A 54 -4.90 2.99 5.71
N ARG A 55 -3.73 3.61 5.58
CA ARG A 55 -3.60 4.79 4.71
C ARG A 55 -3.87 4.45 3.26
N LEU A 56 -3.40 3.28 2.82
CA LEU A 56 -3.64 2.85 1.45
C LEU A 56 -5.13 2.65 1.20
N LYS A 57 -5.83 2.02 2.13
CA LYS A 57 -7.26 1.80 1.98
C LYS A 57 -8.01 3.12 1.89
N GLU A 58 -7.59 4.12 2.65
CA GLU A 58 -8.21 5.44 2.58
C GLU A 58 -7.98 6.07 1.21
N GLU A 59 -6.77 5.96 0.68
CA GLU A 59 -6.47 6.50 -0.65
C GLU A 59 -7.28 5.83 -1.73
N LEU A 60 -7.51 4.54 -1.61
CA LEU A 60 -8.19 3.78 -2.65
C LEU A 60 -9.71 3.86 -2.55
N ARG A 61 -10.23 4.34 -1.43
CA ARG A 61 -11.68 4.38 -1.22
C ARG A 61 -12.45 5.03 -2.38
N PRO A 62 -12.03 6.20 -2.88
CA PRO A 62 -12.76 6.81 -3.99
C PRO A 62 -12.57 6.11 -5.32
N ILE A 63 -11.60 5.22 -5.43
CA ILE A 63 -11.27 4.54 -6.69
C ILE A 63 -11.96 3.18 -6.78
N LEU A 64 -12.04 2.47 -5.66
CA LEU A 64 -12.55 1.10 -5.66
C LEU A 64 -14.08 1.08 -5.64
N GLN A 65 -14.63 0.19 -6.43
CA GLN A 65 -16.08 0.03 -6.56
C GLN A 65 -16.51 -1.40 -6.24
N ASN A 66 -15.74 -2.06 -5.39
CA ASN A 66 -16.07 -3.43 -4.98
C ASN A 66 -17.41 -3.47 -4.26
N LYS A 67 -18.16 -4.54 -4.52
CA LYS A 67 -19.39 -4.78 -3.77
C LYS A 67 -19.03 -5.21 -2.35
N PRO A 68 -19.92 -4.96 -1.38
CA PRO A 68 -19.61 -5.30 0.01
C PRO A 68 -19.27 -6.77 0.23
N GLU A 69 -19.83 -7.67 -0.57
CA GLU A 69 -19.58 -9.10 -0.43
C GLU A 69 -18.37 -9.58 -1.21
N ASP A 70 -17.72 -8.71 -1.98
CA ASP A 70 -16.60 -9.07 -2.85
C ASP A 70 -15.44 -8.13 -2.56
N ILE A 71 -14.78 -8.34 -1.45
CA ILE A 71 -13.79 -7.39 -0.93
C ILE A 71 -12.44 -7.55 -1.61
N PRO A 72 -11.70 -6.45 -1.75
CA PRO A 72 -10.34 -6.54 -2.27
C PRO A 72 -9.44 -7.26 -1.28
N GLN A 73 -8.39 -7.89 -1.81
CA GLN A 73 -7.43 -8.61 -0.99
C GLN A 73 -6.12 -7.85 -0.96
N TYR A 74 -5.55 -7.68 0.23
CA TYR A 74 -4.29 -6.99 0.41
C TYR A 74 -3.28 -7.92 1.07
N THR A 75 -2.04 -7.87 0.59
CA THR A 75 -0.96 -8.70 1.13
C THR A 75 0.27 -7.83 1.36
N ILE A 76 0.80 -7.89 2.57
CA ILE A 76 2.08 -7.26 2.87
C ILE A 76 3.14 -8.27 2.44
N THR A 77 3.89 -7.98 1.39
CA THR A 77 4.86 -8.93 0.86
C THR A 77 6.25 -8.73 1.44
N GLU A 78 6.59 -7.50 1.81
CA GLU A 78 7.87 -7.20 2.43
C GLU A 78 7.71 -6.02 3.37
N ILE A 79 8.47 -6.06 4.46
CA ILE A 79 8.56 -4.92 5.35
C ILE A 79 9.92 -4.97 6.03
N TYR A 80 10.65 -3.87 6.00
CA TYR A 80 11.90 -3.76 6.74
C TYR A 80 12.23 -2.30 7.03
N GLU A 81 13.02 -2.14 8.05
CA GLU A 81 13.45 -0.83 8.51
C GLU A 81 14.41 -0.20 7.51
N VAL A 82 14.27 1.10 7.28
CA VAL A 82 15.18 1.85 6.41
C VAL A 82 15.60 3.12 7.14
N ASP A 83 16.73 3.70 6.70
CA ASP A 83 17.17 4.96 7.26
C ASP A 83 16.50 6.13 6.52
N GLU A 84 16.71 7.33 7.04
CA GLU A 84 16.07 8.50 6.46
C GLU A 84 16.52 8.77 5.04
N LYS A 85 17.78 8.50 4.74
CA LYS A 85 18.30 8.73 3.41
C LYS A 85 17.66 7.78 2.41
N THR A 86 17.53 6.51 2.78
CA THR A 86 16.89 5.52 1.93
C THR A 86 15.41 5.86 1.74
N ALA A 87 14.75 6.24 2.82
CA ALA A 87 13.33 6.60 2.76
C ALA A 87 13.12 7.78 1.84
N ALA A 88 14.01 8.78 1.89
CA ALA A 88 13.87 9.96 1.03
C ALA A 88 14.08 9.61 -0.44
N GLY A 89 14.83 8.55 -0.72
CA GLY A 89 15.05 8.11 -2.09
C GLY A 89 13.91 7.29 -2.68
N ILE A 90 12.98 6.85 -1.84
CA ILE A 90 11.81 6.11 -2.33
C ILE A 90 10.78 7.13 -2.77
N HIS A 91 10.45 7.11 -4.06
CA HIS A 91 9.47 8.05 -4.57
C HIS A 91 8.11 7.78 -3.97
N ARG A 92 7.44 8.85 -3.61
CA ARG A 92 6.07 8.76 -3.22
C ARG A 92 5.28 8.36 -4.43
N ALA A 93 4.96 7.14 -4.51
CA ALA A 93 4.35 6.65 -5.71
C ALA A 93 2.92 6.28 -5.42
N GLY A 94 2.13 6.27 -6.43
CA GLY A 94 0.87 5.62 -6.36
C GLY A 94 1.06 4.12 -6.47
N CYS A 95 0.02 3.48 -6.96
CA CYS A 95 0.05 2.06 -7.18
C CYS A 95 0.42 1.78 -8.63
N THR A 96 1.13 0.70 -8.87
CA THR A 96 1.31 0.18 -10.21
C THR A 96 0.21 -0.84 -10.44
N TRP A 97 -0.69 -0.54 -11.35
CA TRP A 97 -1.88 -1.36 -11.59
C TRP A 97 -1.66 -2.33 -12.76
N TYR A 98 -2.28 -3.50 -12.67
CA TYR A 98 -2.22 -4.48 -13.74
C TYR A 98 -3.55 -5.24 -13.79
N PRO A 99 -3.91 -5.81 -14.96
CA PRO A 99 -5.15 -6.58 -15.06
C PRO A 99 -5.08 -7.85 -14.24
N ASP A 100 -6.05 -8.03 -13.34
CA ASP A 100 -6.07 -9.18 -12.45
C ASP A 100 -6.48 -10.45 -13.19
N ASP A 101 -7.36 -10.31 -14.17
CA ASP A 101 -7.84 -11.45 -14.93
C ASP A 101 -6.83 -11.93 -15.97
N ASP A 102 -5.74 -11.21 -16.17
CA ASP A 102 -4.66 -11.63 -17.06
C ASP A 102 -3.60 -12.46 -16.34
N ILE A 103 -3.76 -12.67 -15.05
CA ILE A 103 -2.80 -13.48 -14.30
C ILE A 103 -2.96 -14.92 -14.74
N PRO A 104 -1.89 -15.55 -15.28
CA PRO A 104 -2.04 -16.90 -15.76
C PRO A 104 -2.30 -17.87 -14.62
N PRO A 105 -3.15 -18.85 -14.85
CA PRO A 105 -3.34 -19.91 -13.85
C PRO A 105 -2.10 -20.79 -13.80
N TYR A 106 -1.83 -21.31 -12.65
CA TYR A 106 -0.68 -22.20 -12.46
C TYR A 106 -1.10 -23.58 -12.12
#